data_4bde44934a7526f09672ef9238a7c514
#
_entry.id   4bde44934a7526f09672ef9238a7c514
#
_cell.length_a   1.000
_cell.length_b   1.000
_cell.length_c   1.000
_cell.angle_alpha   90.00
_cell.angle_beta   90.00
_cell.angle_gamma   90.00
#
_symmetry.space_group_name_H-M   'P 1'
#
loop_
_entity.id
_entity.type
_entity.pdbx_description
1 polymer ?
#
loop_
_entity_poly.entity_id
_entity_poly.type
_entity_poly.pdbx_seq_one_letter_code
_entity_poly.pdbx_strand_id
1 'polypeptide(L)'
;MNSAQAPAATVERLGIKPDQLILEVGFDQSDCDQTLRDVINTKTGNQLLDATSQEVVDAVILWWRDGDGDLVDELVDALTYLTEDGPIWLFTPKVGRSGYVEPSDIQDAAPTAGMSQTTSFPAGADWTATRLIARHAGSNKKKSK
;
A
#
# COMPACT_ATOMS: atom_id res chain seq x y z
N MET A 1 -5.88 17.31 18.56
CA MET A 1 -5.66 16.89 18.13
C MET A 1 -5.80 16.51 17.03
N ASN A 2 -5.45 16.41 16.34
CA ASN A 2 -5.58 16.19 15.35
C ASN A 2 -6.19 15.14 14.91
N SER A 3 -7.18 15.04 15.01
CA SER A 3 -7.94 13.88 14.78
C SER A 3 -7.97 13.45 13.35
N ALA A 4 -7.76 14.32 12.45
CA ALA A 4 -7.66 13.93 11.06
C ALA A 4 -6.57 12.91 10.84
N GLN A 5 -5.65 12.81 11.78
CA GLN A 5 -4.55 11.87 11.70
C GLN A 5 -4.83 10.59 12.50
N ALA A 6 -6.04 10.45 13.04
CA ALA A 6 -6.33 9.29 13.86
C ALA A 6 -6.18 8.00 13.05
N PRO A 7 -5.51 7.00 13.59
CA PRO A 7 -5.30 5.75 12.84
C PRO A 7 -6.58 5.08 12.39
N ALA A 8 -7.65 5.12 13.20
CA ALA A 8 -8.90 4.50 12.79
C ALA A 8 -9.48 5.16 11.55
N ALA A 9 -9.40 6.50 11.46
CA ALA A 9 -9.88 7.20 10.28
C ALA A 9 -9.04 6.86 9.06
N THR A 10 -7.73 6.72 9.24
CA THR A 10 -6.85 6.31 8.15
C THR A 10 -7.22 4.93 7.63
N VAL A 11 -7.45 3.98 8.54
CA VAL A 11 -7.79 2.61 8.15
C VAL A 11 -9.12 2.59 7.40
N GLU A 12 -10.07 3.43 7.79
CA GLU A 12 -11.33 3.56 7.05
C GLU A 12 -11.07 4.02 5.61
N ARG A 13 -10.20 4.99 5.44
CA ARG A 13 -9.88 5.50 4.10
C ARG A 13 -9.14 4.48 3.26
N LEU A 14 -8.40 3.58 3.91
CA LEU A 14 -7.73 2.50 3.18
C LEU A 14 -8.72 1.46 2.66
N GLY A 15 -9.96 1.51 3.10
CA GLY A 15 -10.96 0.55 2.65
C GLY A 15 -10.76 -0.83 3.22
N ILE A 16 -10.04 -0.95 4.31
CA ILE A 16 -9.77 -2.23 4.94
C ILE A 16 -11.01 -2.70 5.69
N LYS A 17 -11.33 -3.97 5.54
CA LYS A 17 -12.56 -4.55 6.07
C LYS A 17 -12.26 -5.75 6.95
N PRO A 18 -13.23 -6.14 7.81
CA PRO A 18 -13.05 -7.34 8.62
C PRO A 18 -12.78 -8.56 7.76
N ASP A 19 -11.99 -9.46 8.32
CA ASP A 19 -11.66 -10.75 7.74
C ASP A 19 -10.74 -10.70 6.52
N GLN A 20 -10.29 -9.52 6.09
CA GLN A 20 -9.35 -9.44 4.99
C GLN A 20 -7.97 -9.94 5.41
N LEU A 21 -7.25 -10.50 4.44
CA LEU A 21 -5.84 -10.85 4.60
C LEU A 21 -5.01 -9.77 3.93
N ILE A 22 -4.04 -9.25 4.64
CA ILE A 22 -3.22 -8.14 4.16
C ILE A 22 -1.75 -8.50 4.31
N LEU A 23 -1.01 -8.36 3.21
CA LEU A 23 0.43 -8.57 3.21
C LEU A 23 1.12 -7.24 3.51
N GLU A 24 2.10 -7.27 4.38
CA GLU A 24 2.90 -6.09 4.68
C GLU A 24 4.33 -6.33 4.25
N VAL A 25 4.90 -5.36 3.53
CA VAL A 25 6.27 -5.43 3.05
C VAL A 25 6.98 -4.15 3.48
N GLY A 26 8.20 -4.29 3.94
CA GLY A 26 9.05 -3.14 4.23
C GLY A 26 8.86 -2.50 5.59
N PHE A 27 8.12 -3.11 6.48
CA PHE A 27 7.94 -2.55 7.81
C PHE A 27 9.27 -2.47 8.55
N ASP A 28 9.50 -1.33 9.20
CA ASP A 28 10.67 -1.13 10.04
C ASP A 28 10.20 -0.34 11.25
N GLN A 29 10.34 -0.90 12.45
CA GLN A 29 9.80 -0.24 13.62
C GLN A 29 10.53 1.07 13.95
N SER A 30 11.67 1.33 13.33
CA SER A 30 12.35 2.61 13.59
C SER A 30 11.66 3.79 12.93
N ASP A 31 10.86 3.58 11.86
CA ASP A 31 10.23 4.71 11.17
C ASP A 31 8.78 4.47 10.76
N CYS A 32 8.30 3.25 10.80
CA CYS A 32 6.92 2.96 10.39
C CYS A 32 5.95 3.16 11.56
N ASP A 33 4.68 3.28 11.22
CA ASP A 33 3.64 3.61 12.19
C ASP A 33 3.06 2.35 12.81
N GLN A 34 3.56 1.99 13.98
CA GLN A 34 3.11 0.79 14.69
C GLN A 34 1.65 0.90 15.09
N THR A 35 1.20 2.09 15.47
CA THR A 35 -0.19 2.28 15.87
C THR A 35 -1.14 1.98 14.71
N LEU A 36 -0.76 2.42 13.51
CA LEU A 36 -1.57 2.14 12.33
C LEU A 36 -1.66 0.64 12.09
N ARG A 37 -0.54 -0.08 12.23
CA ARG A 37 -0.54 -1.53 12.07
C ARG A 37 -1.48 -2.20 13.05
N ASP A 38 -1.46 -1.75 14.29
CA ASP A 38 -2.30 -2.34 15.34
C ASP A 38 -3.78 -2.13 15.02
N VAL A 39 -4.15 -0.96 14.51
CA VAL A 39 -5.53 -0.70 14.14
C VAL A 39 -5.93 -1.56 12.95
N ILE A 40 -5.03 -1.77 11.98
CA ILE A 40 -5.32 -2.65 10.85
C ILE A 40 -5.57 -4.07 11.34
N ASN A 41 -4.71 -4.57 12.22
CA ASN A 41 -4.89 -5.93 12.77
C ASN A 41 -6.22 -6.04 13.51
N THR A 42 -6.58 -5.02 14.26
CA THR A 42 -7.85 -5.04 14.99
C THR A 42 -9.03 -5.02 14.02
N LYS A 43 -8.95 -4.19 12.98
CA LYS A 43 -10.05 -4.07 12.01
C LYS A 43 -10.29 -5.38 11.27
N THR A 44 -9.22 -6.04 10.83
CA THR A 44 -9.37 -7.27 10.05
C THR A 44 -9.62 -8.48 10.94
N GLY A 45 -9.14 -8.44 12.19
CA GLY A 45 -9.16 -9.62 13.05
C GLY A 45 -8.04 -10.59 12.71
N ASN A 46 -7.14 -10.22 11.81
CA ASN A 46 -6.03 -11.04 11.38
C ASN A 46 -4.72 -10.31 11.57
N GLN A 47 -3.64 -11.05 11.72
CA GLN A 47 -2.32 -10.46 11.73
C GLN A 47 -1.90 -10.12 10.31
N LEU A 48 -1.16 -9.03 10.15
CA LEU A 48 -0.53 -8.75 8.87
C LEU A 48 0.42 -9.89 8.51
N LEU A 49 0.36 -10.29 7.25
CA LEU A 49 1.21 -11.36 6.76
C LEU A 49 2.50 -10.77 6.21
N ASP A 50 3.56 -11.58 6.19
CA ASP A 50 4.81 -11.15 5.57
C ASP A 50 5.07 -11.96 4.31
N ALA A 51 6.18 -11.66 3.64
CA ALA A 51 6.45 -12.26 2.33
C ALA A 51 6.74 -13.75 2.39
N THR A 52 6.89 -14.33 3.59
CA THR A 52 7.05 -15.78 3.71
C THR A 52 5.72 -16.49 3.64
N SER A 53 4.62 -15.78 3.83
CA SER A 53 3.30 -16.37 3.66
C SER A 53 3.06 -16.62 2.18
N GLN A 54 2.38 -17.69 1.86
CA GLN A 54 2.06 -18.00 0.47
C GLN A 54 0.57 -17.84 0.20
N GLU A 55 -0.08 -17.02 1.02
CA GLU A 55 -1.50 -16.77 0.87
C GLU A 55 -1.77 -15.73 -0.20
N VAL A 56 -2.90 -15.86 -0.86
CA VAL A 56 -3.42 -14.78 -1.70
C VAL A 56 -4.05 -13.76 -0.76
N VAL A 57 -3.74 -12.49 -0.97
CA VAL A 57 -4.17 -11.45 -0.04
C VAL A 57 -5.09 -10.46 -0.71
N ASP A 58 -5.88 -9.79 0.11
CA ASP A 58 -6.86 -8.81 -0.37
C ASP A 58 -6.25 -7.45 -0.63
N ALA A 59 -5.13 -7.15 0.02
CA ALA A 59 -4.42 -5.88 -0.16
C ALA A 59 -2.97 -6.06 0.28
N VAL A 60 -2.10 -5.21 -0.24
CA VAL A 60 -0.71 -5.16 0.19
C VAL A 60 -0.44 -3.78 0.76
N ILE A 61 0.25 -3.72 1.88
CA ILE A 61 0.79 -2.49 2.43
C ILE A 61 2.30 -2.53 2.19
N LEU A 62 2.79 -1.59 1.43
CA LEU A 62 4.21 -1.51 1.08
C LEU A 62 4.78 -0.22 1.65
N TRP A 63 5.67 -0.36 2.63
CA TRP A 63 6.39 0.77 3.19
C TRP A 63 7.65 0.98 2.35
N TRP A 64 7.72 2.12 1.66
CA TRP A 64 8.77 2.34 0.67
C TRP A 64 9.45 3.68 0.92
N ARG A 65 10.78 3.69 0.88
CA ARG A 65 11.59 4.89 1.04
C ARG A 65 12.50 5.02 -0.16
N ASP A 66 12.86 6.23 -0.48
CA ASP A 66 13.86 6.44 -1.51
C ASP A 66 15.14 5.71 -1.07
N GLY A 67 15.70 4.93 -1.97
CA GLY A 67 16.88 4.15 -1.65
C GLY A 67 16.60 2.71 -1.29
N ASP A 68 15.33 2.30 -1.20
CA ASP A 68 15.00 0.92 -0.87
C ASP A 68 15.18 -0.04 -2.04
N GLY A 69 15.48 0.45 -3.20
CA GLY A 69 15.72 -0.40 -4.35
C GLY A 69 14.89 0.02 -5.54
N ASP A 70 14.44 -0.95 -6.32
CA ASP A 70 13.67 -0.70 -7.53
C ASP A 70 12.18 -0.83 -7.23
N LEU A 71 11.47 0.28 -7.27
CA LEU A 71 10.04 0.28 -6.95
C LEU A 71 9.24 -0.55 -7.94
N VAL A 72 9.60 -0.52 -9.23
CA VAL A 72 8.89 -1.32 -10.22
C VAL A 72 8.97 -2.80 -9.86
N ASP A 73 10.16 -3.29 -9.52
CA ASP A 73 10.33 -4.69 -9.15
C ASP A 73 9.50 -5.03 -7.93
N GLU A 74 9.49 -4.15 -6.94
CA GLU A 74 8.75 -4.40 -5.71
C GLU A 74 7.25 -4.46 -5.98
N LEU A 75 6.74 -3.57 -6.84
CA LEU A 75 5.33 -3.57 -7.18
C LEU A 75 4.95 -4.84 -7.95
N VAL A 76 5.80 -5.26 -8.88
CA VAL A 76 5.53 -6.48 -9.63
C VAL A 76 5.50 -7.69 -8.70
N ASP A 77 6.45 -7.76 -7.77
CA ASP A 77 6.45 -8.85 -6.80
C ASP A 77 5.18 -8.84 -5.94
N ALA A 78 4.77 -7.67 -5.48
CA ALA A 78 3.58 -7.57 -4.63
C ALA A 78 2.32 -8.01 -5.36
N LEU A 79 2.25 -7.73 -6.66
CA LEU A 79 1.10 -8.14 -7.45
C LEU A 79 0.90 -9.65 -7.46
N THR A 80 1.97 -10.42 -7.31
CA THR A 80 1.85 -11.87 -7.37
C THR A 80 1.06 -12.44 -6.20
N TYR A 81 0.91 -11.67 -5.11
CA TYR A 81 0.15 -12.13 -3.94
C TYR A 81 -1.29 -11.65 -3.93
N LEU A 82 -1.63 -10.67 -4.78
CA LEU A 82 -2.92 -9.99 -4.68
C LEU A 82 -4.03 -10.72 -5.40
N THR A 83 -5.23 -10.62 -4.84
CA THR A 83 -6.44 -10.94 -5.58
C THR A 83 -6.53 -9.98 -6.77
N GLU A 84 -7.37 -10.33 -7.72
CA GLU A 84 -7.46 -9.58 -8.98
C GLU A 84 -7.77 -8.11 -8.76
N ASP A 85 -8.62 -7.80 -7.80
CA ASP A 85 -9.06 -6.44 -7.56
C ASP A 85 -8.39 -5.78 -6.36
N GLY A 86 -7.42 -6.45 -5.75
CA GLY A 86 -6.79 -5.92 -4.54
C GLY A 86 -5.87 -4.76 -4.84
N PRO A 87 -5.85 -3.76 -3.96
CA PRO A 87 -4.93 -2.63 -4.13
C PRO A 87 -3.59 -2.88 -3.45
N ILE A 88 -2.57 -2.17 -3.94
CA ILE A 88 -1.35 -1.98 -3.18
C ILE A 88 -1.44 -0.58 -2.58
N TRP A 89 -1.32 -0.51 -1.25
CA TRP A 89 -1.21 0.77 -0.57
C TRP A 89 0.26 1.07 -0.38
N LEU A 90 0.75 2.00 -1.17
CA LEU A 90 2.16 2.40 -1.11
C LEU A 90 2.30 3.51 -0.10
N PHE A 91 3.04 3.24 0.96
CA PHE A 91 3.29 4.21 2.01
C PHE A 91 4.68 4.78 1.81
N THR A 92 4.77 6.10 1.62
CA THR A 92 6.06 6.78 1.43
C THR A 92 6.19 7.89 2.45
N PRO A 93 7.41 8.21 2.89
CA PRO A 93 7.60 9.31 3.84
C PRO A 93 7.15 10.64 3.24
N LYS A 94 6.59 11.50 4.08
CA LYS A 94 6.16 12.82 3.64
C LYS A 94 7.35 13.69 3.28
N VAL A 95 7.07 14.74 2.53
CA VAL A 95 8.10 15.69 2.11
C VAL A 95 8.81 16.24 3.35
N GLY A 96 10.13 16.36 3.24
CA GLY A 96 10.95 16.84 4.33
C GLY A 96 11.43 15.76 5.29
N ARG A 97 10.97 14.53 5.10
CA ARG A 97 11.42 13.43 5.93
C ARG A 97 12.44 12.59 5.18
N SER A 98 13.27 11.91 5.95
CA SER A 98 14.26 11.02 5.37
C SER A 98 13.56 9.95 4.55
N GLY A 99 14.05 9.70 3.36
CA GLY A 99 13.46 8.69 2.50
C GLY A 99 12.30 9.17 1.65
N TYR A 100 12.04 10.47 1.65
CA TYR A 100 10.97 11.04 0.83
C TYR A 100 11.08 10.57 -0.61
N VAL A 101 9.96 10.16 -1.19
CA VAL A 101 9.90 9.70 -2.58
C VAL A 101 9.15 10.74 -3.39
N GLU A 102 9.74 11.17 -4.50
CA GLU A 102 9.10 12.16 -5.36
C GLU A 102 7.83 11.58 -5.97
N PRO A 103 6.74 12.35 -6.03
CA PRO A 103 5.53 11.84 -6.67
C PRO A 103 5.77 11.39 -8.11
N SER A 104 6.67 12.04 -8.84
CA SER A 104 6.94 11.64 -10.22
C SER A 104 7.53 10.24 -10.30
N ASP A 105 8.30 9.81 -9.29
CA ASP A 105 8.85 8.46 -9.27
C ASP A 105 7.73 7.43 -9.19
N ILE A 106 6.69 7.72 -8.41
CA ILE A 106 5.55 6.82 -8.29
C ILE A 106 4.76 6.82 -9.59
N GLN A 107 4.54 8.00 -10.17
CA GLN A 107 3.79 8.14 -11.42
C GLN A 107 4.46 7.39 -12.56
N ASP A 108 5.79 7.33 -12.54
CA ASP A 108 6.54 6.61 -13.57
C ASP A 108 6.57 5.11 -13.30
N ALA A 109 6.71 4.72 -12.03
CA ALA A 109 6.85 3.30 -11.69
C ALA A 109 5.53 2.54 -11.83
N ALA A 110 4.42 3.15 -11.47
CA ALA A 110 3.14 2.45 -11.45
C ALA A 110 2.77 1.90 -12.83
N PRO A 111 2.74 2.72 -13.89
CA PRO A 111 2.40 2.17 -15.21
C PRO A 111 3.40 1.12 -15.69
N THR A 112 4.68 1.31 -15.39
CA THR A 112 5.71 0.36 -15.79
C THR A 112 5.48 -1.00 -15.13
N ALA A 113 4.96 -0.99 -13.90
CA ALA A 113 4.62 -2.23 -13.20
C ALA A 113 3.22 -2.75 -13.57
N GLY A 114 2.54 -2.08 -14.49
CA GLY A 114 1.20 -2.51 -14.89
C GLY A 114 0.10 -2.04 -13.94
N MET A 115 0.31 -0.92 -13.26
CA MET A 115 -0.64 -0.42 -12.29
C MET A 115 -1.07 1.00 -12.60
N SER A 116 -2.18 1.40 -12.01
CA SER A 116 -2.67 2.79 -12.07
C SER A 116 -2.75 3.36 -10.67
N GLN A 117 -2.33 4.59 -10.54
CA GLN A 117 -2.46 5.32 -9.29
C GLN A 117 -3.86 5.95 -9.24
N THR A 118 -4.58 5.76 -8.14
CA THR A 118 -5.95 6.25 -8.05
C THR A 118 -6.10 7.40 -7.08
N THR A 119 -5.54 7.30 -5.87
CA THR A 119 -5.71 8.35 -4.88
C THR A 119 -4.53 8.34 -3.93
N SER A 120 -4.31 9.45 -3.23
CA SER A 120 -3.34 9.49 -2.16
C SER A 120 -3.82 10.43 -1.08
N PHE A 121 -3.34 10.19 0.15
CA PHE A 121 -3.71 11.02 1.29
C PHE A 121 -2.69 10.83 2.41
N PRO A 122 -2.63 11.78 3.35
CA PRO A 122 -1.73 11.61 4.49
C PRO A 122 -2.19 10.44 5.35
N ALA A 123 -1.24 9.61 5.75
CA ALA A 123 -1.52 8.44 6.57
C ALA A 123 -0.69 8.56 7.85
N GLY A 124 -1.26 9.20 8.85
CA GLY A 124 -0.53 9.51 10.06
C GLY A 124 0.29 10.77 9.90
N ALA A 125 1.23 10.97 10.81
CA ALA A 125 2.01 12.20 10.83
C ALA A 125 3.14 12.20 9.80
N ASP A 126 3.66 11.03 9.47
CA ASP A 126 4.92 10.95 8.75
C ASP A 126 4.86 10.30 7.39
N TRP A 127 3.73 9.73 7.00
CA TRP A 127 3.61 8.93 5.79
C TRP A 127 2.49 9.42 4.90
N THR A 128 2.64 9.16 3.60
CA THR A 128 1.58 9.35 2.62
C THR A 128 1.20 7.99 2.05
N ALA A 129 -0.09 7.71 1.97
CA ALA A 129 -0.57 6.48 1.38
C ALA A 129 -1.05 6.75 -0.03
N THR A 130 -0.58 5.95 -0.98
CA THR A 130 -0.97 6.06 -2.37
C THR A 130 -1.59 4.73 -2.81
N ARG A 131 -2.78 4.77 -3.36
CA ARG A 131 -3.49 3.56 -3.79
C ARG A 131 -3.13 3.24 -5.23
N LEU A 132 -2.67 2.02 -5.44
CA LEU A 132 -2.33 1.53 -6.77
C LEU A 132 -3.17 0.29 -7.05
N ILE A 133 -3.72 0.20 -8.25
CA ILE A 133 -4.50 -0.97 -8.66
C ILE A 133 -3.95 -1.49 -9.97
N ALA A 134 -4.09 -2.79 -10.17
CA ALA A 134 -3.62 -3.42 -11.39
C ALA A 134 -4.43 -2.92 -12.58
N ARG A 135 -3.75 -2.68 -13.68
CA ARG A 135 -4.39 -2.29 -14.93
C ARG A 135 -4.64 -3.55 -15.71
N HIS A 136 -5.67 -4.30 -15.32
CA HIS A 136 -5.88 -5.48 -16.05
C HIS A 136 -6.74 -5.23 -17.17
N ALA A 137 -6.77 -6.25 -17.76
CA ALA A 137 -7.54 -6.29 -18.82
C ALA A 137 -8.88 -5.97 -18.51
N GLY A 138 -9.13 -6.17 -17.35
CA GLY A 138 -10.38 -5.77 -17.03
C GLY A 138 -10.49 -4.53 -17.57
N SER A 139 -9.53 -4.05 -17.63
CA SER A 139 -9.62 -3.00 -18.24
C SER A 139 -9.59 -3.37 -19.60
N ASN A 140 -9.30 -4.23 -19.93
CA ASN A 140 -9.30 -4.53 -21.14
C ASN A 140 -10.16 -5.48 -21.51
N LYS A 141 -10.74 -5.70 -20.94
CA LYS A 141 -11.50 -6.32 -21.23
C LYS A 141 -12.54 -6.07 -21.73
N LYS A 142 -12.39 -5.45 -21.86
CA LYS A 142 -12.99 -5.18 -22.30
C LYS A 142 -13.06 -5.31 -23.35
N LYS A 143 -12.70 -5.34 -23.58
CA LYS A 143 -12.71 -5.49 -24.46
C LYS A 143 -12.93 -6.21 -25.05
N SER A 144 -13.01 -6.52 -24.80
CA SER A 144 -13.28 -7.16 -25.31
C SER A 144 -13.53 -7.39 -25.99
N LYS A 145 -13.61 -7.43 -26.13
CA LYS A 145 -13.76 -7.65 -26.69
C LYS A 145 -13.92 -7.74 -27.04
#